data_0e6429f8913e2a6a1f40ffb7dae59ee6
#
_entry.id   0e6429f8913e2a6a1f40ffb7dae59ee6
#
_cell.length_a   1.000
_cell.length_b   1.000
_cell.length_c   1.000
_cell.angle_alpha   90.00
_cell.angle_beta   90.00
_cell.angle_gamma   90.00
#
_symmetry.space_group_name_H-M   'P 1'
#
loop_
_entity.id
_entity.type
_entity.pdbx_description
1 polymer ?
#
loop_
_entity_poly.entity_id
_entity_poly.type
_entity_poly.pdbx_seq_one_letter_code
_entity_poly.pdbx_strand_id
1 'polypeptide(L)'
;MAFPTLHARAEAKALEHRSCLTPSTAKKLLDAGYPVLVERSPKDPNYARIFQDDEFEQAGATLVDEGSWEKAPTDRIIIGLKELPEAETPLKHTFVHFAHCYKQQGGWEQVLARFPRGGGTLYDLEFLQDTTGRRVAAFGYHAGFVGAALAIKTWAWQLTHPNGEPLPGVETFTDGRGFYNNEDELISQLREDVAAGEKVAGHKPTSLVLGALGRCGTGAVELLEKIGCAEIKKWDLPETQNRDGPYPEIIESDIFVNCIYLSKPIPPFVSRESLKSPNRRLSVVCDVSCGKLTTYFRLHFIYSLYADTTNPHNPIPIYDINTTFDKPTVPVEVEGDGPRLSVISIDHLPSALPRESSEAFSAALLPSLLALKDRATAPVWQGAEKLFREKVGTLPGGAPATEV
;
A
#
# COMPACT_ATOMS: atom_id res chain seq x y z
N MET A 1 -24.91 12.19 -23.38
CA MET A 1 -23.79 11.35 -23.90
C MET A 1 -24.01 9.93 -23.44
N ALA A 2 -23.59 8.93 -24.21
CA ALA A 2 -23.63 7.53 -23.76
C ALA A 2 -22.62 7.31 -22.62
N PHE A 3 -22.95 6.41 -21.68
CA PHE A 3 -22.02 6.03 -20.62
C PHE A 3 -20.84 5.24 -21.22
N PRO A 4 -19.60 5.55 -20.87
CA PRO A 4 -18.46 4.75 -21.32
C PRO A 4 -18.53 3.34 -20.71
N THR A 5 -18.13 2.35 -21.48
CA THR A 5 -17.98 0.98 -20.95
C THR A 5 -16.73 0.90 -20.11
N LEU A 6 -16.88 0.44 -18.87
CA LEU A 6 -15.78 0.19 -17.94
C LEU A 6 -15.34 -1.27 -18.07
N HIS A 7 -14.06 -1.49 -18.31
CA HIS A 7 -13.47 -2.82 -18.46
C HIS A 7 -12.42 -3.03 -17.36
N ALA A 8 -12.81 -3.73 -16.29
CA ALA A 8 -11.89 -4.11 -15.22
C ALA A 8 -11.03 -5.28 -15.68
N ARG A 9 -9.72 -5.04 -15.85
CA ARG A 9 -8.76 -6.06 -16.25
C ARG A 9 -8.34 -6.94 -15.07
N ALA A 10 -7.91 -8.17 -15.35
CA ALA A 10 -7.20 -9.01 -14.40
C ALA A 10 -5.83 -8.39 -14.07
N GLU A 11 -5.34 -8.58 -12.84
CA GLU A 11 -4.00 -8.14 -12.46
C GLU A 11 -2.94 -9.11 -12.98
N ALA A 12 -1.85 -8.56 -13.51
CA ALA A 12 -0.75 -9.34 -14.06
C ALA A 12 0.44 -9.46 -13.11
N LYS A 13 0.32 -8.92 -11.89
CA LYS A 13 1.36 -8.93 -10.89
C LYS A 13 1.15 -10.08 -9.91
N ALA A 14 2.17 -10.90 -9.72
CA ALA A 14 2.13 -11.99 -8.75
C ALA A 14 1.86 -11.47 -7.32
N LEU A 15 1.05 -12.20 -6.58
CA LEU A 15 0.65 -11.90 -5.20
C LEU A 15 -0.15 -10.59 -5.04
N GLU A 16 -0.70 -10.05 -6.14
CA GLU A 16 -1.65 -8.94 -6.07
C GLU A 16 -3.08 -9.47 -6.12
N HIS A 17 -3.65 -9.66 -4.95
CA HIS A 17 -5.00 -10.20 -4.77
C HIS A 17 -6.06 -9.11 -4.63
N ARG A 18 -5.65 -7.84 -4.49
CA ARG A 18 -6.55 -6.69 -4.41
C ARG A 18 -7.14 -6.37 -5.77
N SER A 19 -8.24 -5.62 -5.75
CA SER A 19 -8.89 -5.10 -6.94
C SER A 19 -9.29 -3.63 -6.74
N CYS A 20 -9.16 -2.79 -7.76
CA CYS A 20 -9.67 -1.42 -7.70
C CYS A 20 -11.18 -1.33 -7.89
N LEU A 21 -11.81 -2.38 -8.38
CA LEU A 21 -13.27 -2.51 -8.51
C LEU A 21 -13.74 -3.75 -7.74
N THR A 22 -14.72 -3.59 -6.86
CA THR A 22 -15.32 -4.67 -6.10
C THR A 22 -16.72 -5.01 -6.62
N PRO A 23 -17.30 -6.18 -6.29
CA PRO A 23 -18.66 -6.50 -6.68
C PRO A 23 -19.68 -5.42 -6.27
N SER A 24 -19.56 -4.87 -5.06
CA SER A 24 -20.46 -3.83 -4.55
C SER A 24 -20.35 -2.51 -5.32
N THR A 25 -19.13 -2.10 -5.70
CA THR A 25 -18.92 -0.88 -6.49
C THR A 25 -19.26 -1.08 -7.96
N ALA A 26 -19.02 -2.28 -8.52
CA ALA A 26 -19.50 -2.67 -9.84
C ALA A 26 -21.01 -2.55 -9.94
N LYS A 27 -21.75 -3.08 -8.94
CA LYS A 27 -23.21 -2.93 -8.88
C LYS A 27 -23.65 -1.47 -8.88
N LYS A 28 -23.02 -0.62 -8.08
CA LYS A 28 -23.37 0.82 -8.02
C LYS A 28 -23.13 1.53 -9.35
N LEU A 29 -22.07 1.14 -10.09
CA LEU A 29 -21.79 1.66 -11.43
C LEU A 29 -22.85 1.18 -12.44
N LEU A 30 -23.23 -0.10 -12.39
CA LEU A 30 -24.31 -0.66 -13.21
C LEU A 30 -25.65 0.03 -12.93
N ASP A 31 -26.00 0.21 -11.67
CA ASP A 31 -27.22 0.90 -11.24
C ASP A 31 -27.23 2.38 -11.71
N ALA A 32 -26.05 3.00 -11.87
CA ALA A 32 -25.89 4.33 -12.44
C ALA A 32 -25.92 4.38 -13.99
N GLY A 33 -25.97 3.22 -14.65
CA GLY A 33 -26.08 3.10 -16.11
C GLY A 33 -24.76 2.83 -16.85
N TYR A 34 -23.65 2.56 -16.14
CA TYR A 34 -22.39 2.17 -16.77
C TYR A 34 -22.42 0.68 -17.18
N PRO A 35 -22.11 0.32 -18.43
CA PRO A 35 -21.77 -1.06 -18.75
C PRO A 35 -20.44 -1.42 -18.05
N VAL A 36 -20.45 -2.51 -17.26
CA VAL A 36 -19.27 -2.98 -16.51
C VAL A 36 -18.90 -4.38 -16.98
N LEU A 37 -17.72 -4.49 -17.56
CA LEU A 37 -17.08 -5.77 -17.91
C LEU A 37 -15.99 -6.05 -16.90
N VAL A 38 -15.88 -7.30 -16.49
CA VAL A 38 -14.85 -7.75 -15.54
C VAL A 38 -14.16 -8.96 -16.13
N GLU A 39 -12.85 -8.89 -16.30
CA GLU A 39 -12.09 -10.07 -16.72
C GLU A 39 -12.14 -11.15 -15.64
N ARG A 40 -12.23 -12.40 -16.07
CA ARG A 40 -12.18 -13.55 -15.17
C ARG A 40 -10.88 -13.54 -14.39
N SER A 41 -10.98 -13.96 -13.13
CA SER A 41 -9.79 -14.12 -12.29
C SER A 41 -8.84 -15.15 -12.92
N PRO A 42 -7.52 -14.87 -12.94
CA PRO A 42 -6.54 -15.87 -13.36
C PRO A 42 -6.69 -17.17 -12.57
N LYS A 43 -6.47 -18.32 -13.22
CA LYS A 43 -6.56 -19.64 -12.57
C LYS A 43 -5.37 -19.93 -11.66
N ASP A 44 -4.24 -19.28 -11.92
CA ASP A 44 -3.06 -19.39 -11.06
C ASP A 44 -3.36 -18.67 -9.74
N PRO A 45 -3.30 -19.36 -8.59
CA PRO A 45 -3.59 -18.76 -7.29
C PRO A 45 -2.72 -17.54 -6.95
N ASN A 46 -1.51 -17.46 -7.50
CA ASN A 46 -0.63 -16.31 -7.28
C ASN A 46 -1.13 -15.01 -7.93
N TYR A 47 -2.06 -15.10 -8.89
CA TYR A 47 -2.62 -13.97 -9.63
C TYR A 47 -4.13 -13.82 -9.39
N ALA A 48 -4.73 -14.75 -8.66
CA ALA A 48 -6.17 -14.75 -8.41
C ALA A 48 -6.55 -13.57 -7.52
N ARG A 49 -7.57 -12.80 -7.93
CA ARG A 49 -8.12 -11.75 -7.05
C ARG A 49 -8.90 -12.37 -5.90
N ILE A 50 -9.00 -11.62 -4.80
CA ILE A 50 -9.73 -12.07 -3.59
C ILE A 50 -11.23 -12.25 -3.83
N PHE A 51 -11.83 -11.45 -4.72
CA PHE A 51 -13.25 -11.56 -5.09
C PHE A 51 -13.42 -12.62 -6.18
N GLN A 52 -14.34 -13.55 -5.95
CA GLN A 52 -14.63 -14.61 -6.90
C GLN A 52 -15.42 -14.07 -8.12
N ASP A 53 -15.34 -14.76 -9.24
CA ASP A 53 -16.04 -14.39 -10.47
C ASP A 53 -17.56 -14.32 -10.27
N ASP A 54 -18.13 -15.29 -9.53
CA ASP A 54 -19.56 -15.35 -9.25
C ASP A 54 -20.06 -14.17 -8.39
N GLU A 55 -19.21 -13.58 -7.53
CA GLU A 55 -19.58 -12.36 -6.79
C GLU A 55 -19.86 -11.19 -7.75
N PHE A 56 -19.07 -11.08 -8.84
CA PHE A 56 -19.28 -10.06 -9.87
C PHE A 56 -20.49 -10.37 -10.76
N GLU A 57 -20.71 -11.64 -11.12
CA GLU A 57 -21.91 -12.05 -11.87
C GLU A 57 -23.19 -11.77 -11.08
N GLN A 58 -23.20 -12.08 -9.78
CA GLN A 58 -24.33 -11.78 -8.88
C GLN A 58 -24.55 -10.27 -8.73
N ALA A 59 -23.52 -9.45 -8.83
CA ALA A 59 -23.62 -8.00 -8.86
C ALA A 59 -24.18 -7.46 -10.19
N GLY A 60 -24.29 -8.32 -11.24
CA GLY A 60 -24.78 -7.98 -12.57
C GLY A 60 -23.69 -7.56 -13.57
N ALA A 61 -22.40 -7.69 -13.23
CA ALA A 61 -21.32 -7.42 -14.16
C ALA A 61 -21.20 -8.54 -15.22
N THR A 62 -20.75 -8.19 -16.41
CA THR A 62 -20.48 -9.17 -17.47
C THR A 62 -19.04 -9.65 -17.35
N LEU A 63 -18.86 -10.96 -17.13
CA LEU A 63 -17.53 -11.56 -17.15
C LEU A 63 -17.04 -11.75 -18.60
N VAL A 64 -15.76 -11.44 -18.81
CA VAL A 64 -15.07 -11.60 -20.08
C VAL A 64 -13.75 -12.35 -19.84
N ASP A 65 -13.13 -12.84 -20.92
CA ASP A 65 -11.89 -13.60 -20.82
C ASP A 65 -10.73 -12.74 -20.31
N GLU A 66 -9.82 -13.33 -19.54
CA GLU A 66 -8.56 -12.73 -19.11
C GLU A 66 -7.77 -12.20 -20.32
N GLY A 67 -7.22 -10.98 -20.20
CA GLY A 67 -6.45 -10.31 -21.26
C GLY A 67 -7.28 -9.81 -22.44
N SER A 68 -8.62 -9.92 -22.40
CA SER A 68 -9.50 -9.48 -23.48
C SER A 68 -9.48 -7.94 -23.69
N TRP A 69 -9.02 -7.19 -22.68
CA TRP A 69 -8.87 -5.73 -22.78
C TRP A 69 -7.95 -5.30 -23.95
N GLU A 70 -6.93 -6.10 -24.29
CA GLU A 70 -5.98 -5.74 -25.35
C GLU A 70 -6.63 -5.61 -26.73
N LYS A 71 -7.69 -6.38 -26.97
CA LYS A 71 -8.47 -6.41 -28.21
C LYS A 71 -9.80 -5.66 -28.12
N ALA A 72 -10.05 -5.04 -26.96
CA ALA A 72 -11.29 -4.30 -26.73
C ALA A 72 -11.42 -3.09 -27.66
N PRO A 73 -12.65 -2.63 -27.97
CA PRO A 73 -12.86 -1.34 -28.61
C PRO A 73 -12.19 -0.19 -27.86
N THR A 74 -11.60 0.76 -28.59
CA THR A 74 -10.76 1.83 -28.02
C THR A 74 -11.53 2.86 -27.18
N ASP A 75 -12.84 2.90 -27.29
CA ASP A 75 -13.73 3.74 -26.48
C ASP A 75 -13.98 3.20 -25.06
N ARG A 76 -13.55 1.97 -24.78
CA ARG A 76 -13.60 1.41 -23.42
C ARG A 76 -12.55 2.05 -22.51
N ILE A 77 -12.91 2.24 -21.27
CA ILE A 77 -11.98 2.66 -20.22
C ILE A 77 -11.50 1.41 -19.48
N ILE A 78 -10.19 1.19 -19.54
CA ILE A 78 -9.55 0.03 -18.89
C ILE A 78 -9.21 0.40 -17.46
N ILE A 79 -9.76 -0.35 -16.51
CA ILE A 79 -9.54 -0.16 -15.08
C ILE A 79 -8.70 -1.31 -14.54
N GLY A 80 -7.62 -0.98 -13.87
CA GLY A 80 -6.75 -1.94 -13.18
C GLY A 80 -6.23 -1.35 -11.88
N LEU A 81 -5.52 -2.14 -11.11
CA LEU A 81 -4.87 -1.66 -9.89
C LEU A 81 -3.40 -1.35 -10.14
N LYS A 82 -2.63 -2.35 -10.53
CA LYS A 82 -1.17 -2.25 -10.67
C LYS A 82 -0.72 -1.98 -12.12
N GLU A 83 0.58 -1.79 -12.25
CA GLU A 83 1.25 -1.60 -13.53
C GLU A 83 0.97 -2.74 -14.50
N LEU A 84 0.99 -2.43 -15.79
CA LEU A 84 0.96 -3.43 -16.84
C LEU A 84 2.32 -4.13 -16.96
N PRO A 85 2.37 -5.35 -17.47
CA PRO A 85 3.63 -6.02 -17.79
C PRO A 85 4.53 -5.15 -18.69
N GLU A 86 5.83 -5.28 -18.47
CA GLU A 86 6.82 -4.62 -19.33
C GLU A 86 6.63 -5.06 -20.79
N ALA A 87 6.41 -4.12 -21.67
CA ALA A 87 6.27 -4.33 -23.09
C ALA A 87 6.46 -3.02 -23.85
N GLU A 88 6.81 -3.11 -25.12
CA GLU A 88 6.89 -1.95 -26.01
C GLU A 88 5.58 -1.67 -26.76
N THR A 89 4.58 -2.54 -26.63
CA THR A 89 3.30 -2.45 -27.31
C THR A 89 2.61 -1.11 -27.00
N PRO A 90 2.23 -0.33 -28.02
CA PRO A 90 1.48 0.91 -27.84
C PRO A 90 0.11 0.67 -27.19
N LEU A 91 -0.29 1.55 -26.27
CA LEU A 91 -1.55 1.49 -25.53
C LEU A 91 -2.57 2.43 -26.18
N LYS A 92 -3.77 1.92 -26.52
CA LYS A 92 -4.78 2.64 -27.33
C LYS A 92 -5.94 3.18 -26.52
N HIS A 93 -6.14 2.68 -25.29
CA HIS A 93 -7.31 2.98 -24.46
C HIS A 93 -7.01 4.11 -23.48
N THR A 94 -8.06 4.63 -22.85
CA THR A 94 -7.93 5.34 -21.58
C THR A 94 -7.78 4.32 -20.47
N PHE A 95 -6.71 4.45 -19.67
CA PHE A 95 -6.39 3.59 -18.53
C PHE A 95 -6.57 4.34 -17.22
N VAL A 96 -7.09 3.63 -16.21
CA VAL A 96 -7.17 4.08 -14.82
C VAL A 96 -6.46 3.03 -13.96
N HIS A 97 -5.21 3.26 -13.57
CA HIS A 97 -4.42 2.34 -12.74
C HIS A 97 -3.17 3.04 -12.14
N PHE A 98 -2.46 2.38 -11.24
CA PHE A 98 -1.13 2.82 -10.80
C PHE A 98 -0.09 2.40 -11.84
N ALA A 99 0.51 3.36 -12.53
CA ALA A 99 1.52 3.07 -13.56
C ALA A 99 2.97 3.27 -13.08
N HIS A 100 3.16 3.94 -11.93
CA HIS A 100 4.47 4.22 -11.33
C HIS A 100 5.49 4.88 -12.27
N CYS A 101 5.02 5.75 -13.17
CA CYS A 101 5.91 6.40 -14.16
C CYS A 101 6.00 7.93 -14.02
N TYR A 102 5.17 8.57 -13.19
CA TYR A 102 5.12 10.04 -13.11
C TYR A 102 6.19 10.67 -12.23
N LYS A 103 6.85 9.89 -11.38
CA LYS A 103 7.94 10.35 -10.51
C LYS A 103 9.33 10.07 -11.10
N GLN A 104 9.39 9.66 -12.36
CA GLN A 104 10.62 9.34 -13.06
C GLN A 104 11.43 8.20 -12.41
N GLN A 105 10.73 7.18 -11.93
CA GLN A 105 11.33 5.94 -11.43
C GLN A 105 12.04 5.18 -12.56
N GLY A 106 12.81 4.15 -12.22
CA GLY A 106 13.48 3.32 -13.23
C GLY A 106 12.51 2.78 -14.28
N GLY A 107 12.80 2.97 -15.57
CA GLY A 107 11.96 2.50 -16.67
C GLY A 107 10.72 3.37 -16.99
N TRP A 108 10.53 4.51 -16.31
CA TRP A 108 9.36 5.37 -16.48
C TRP A 108 9.12 5.83 -17.92
N GLU A 109 10.19 6.10 -18.67
CA GLU A 109 10.11 6.59 -20.05
C GLU A 109 9.46 5.54 -20.95
N GLN A 110 9.89 4.28 -20.83
CA GLN A 110 9.34 3.17 -21.60
C GLN A 110 7.87 2.95 -21.28
N VAL A 111 7.50 2.99 -20.01
CA VAL A 111 6.10 2.84 -19.57
C VAL A 111 5.25 3.99 -20.11
N LEU A 112 5.66 5.23 -19.86
CA LEU A 112 4.87 6.42 -20.24
C LEU A 112 4.74 6.56 -21.75
N ALA A 113 5.81 6.29 -22.51
CA ALA A 113 5.81 6.43 -23.97
C ALA A 113 4.82 5.50 -24.69
N ARG A 114 4.39 4.40 -24.07
CA ARG A 114 3.41 3.48 -24.67
C ARG A 114 2.06 4.16 -24.94
N PHE A 115 1.63 5.10 -24.08
CA PHE A 115 0.34 5.77 -24.19
C PHE A 115 0.30 6.72 -25.38
N PRO A 116 1.17 7.75 -25.51
CA PRO A 116 1.12 8.63 -26.67
C PRO A 116 1.41 7.92 -28.00
N ARG A 117 2.26 6.87 -28.01
CA ARG A 117 2.50 6.05 -29.22
C ARG A 117 1.25 5.32 -29.71
N GLY A 118 0.34 4.95 -28.82
CA GLY A 118 -0.90 4.27 -29.16
C GLY A 118 -2.12 5.20 -29.28
N GLY A 119 -1.99 6.48 -28.94
CA GLY A 119 -3.11 7.40 -28.84
C GLY A 119 -3.94 7.19 -27.55
N GLY A 120 -3.40 6.43 -26.57
CA GLY A 120 -4.05 6.20 -25.28
C GLY A 120 -3.78 7.30 -24.27
N THR A 121 -4.50 7.23 -23.15
CA THR A 121 -4.41 8.19 -22.04
C THR A 121 -4.24 7.44 -20.72
N LEU A 122 -3.43 7.97 -19.80
CA LEU A 122 -3.25 7.43 -18.45
C LEU A 122 -3.84 8.39 -17.42
N TYR A 123 -4.78 7.89 -16.63
CA TYR A 123 -5.25 8.48 -15.38
C TYR A 123 -4.63 7.70 -14.22
N ASP A 124 -3.47 8.14 -13.77
CA ASP A 124 -2.72 7.45 -12.73
C ASP A 124 -3.38 7.64 -11.36
N LEU A 125 -3.76 6.51 -10.73
CA LEU A 125 -4.46 6.49 -9.44
C LEU A 125 -3.63 7.09 -8.30
N GLU A 126 -2.31 7.12 -8.41
CA GLU A 126 -1.45 7.73 -7.40
C GLU A 126 -1.62 9.25 -7.36
N PHE A 127 -1.93 9.85 -8.50
CA PHE A 127 -2.04 11.30 -8.68
C PHE A 127 -3.48 11.78 -8.91
N LEU A 128 -4.46 10.87 -8.82
CA LEU A 128 -5.86 11.24 -8.93
C LEU A 128 -6.30 12.00 -7.68
N GLN A 129 -6.54 13.30 -7.83
CA GLN A 129 -6.81 14.23 -6.73
C GLN A 129 -8.17 14.91 -6.90
N ASP A 130 -8.79 15.23 -5.77
CA ASP A 130 -9.96 16.08 -5.71
C ASP A 130 -9.57 17.58 -5.87
N THR A 131 -10.56 18.44 -5.84
CA THR A 131 -10.39 19.91 -5.98
C THR A 131 -9.58 20.55 -4.85
N THR A 132 -9.34 19.84 -3.77
CA THR A 132 -8.50 20.29 -2.63
C THR A 132 -7.06 19.82 -2.75
N GLY A 133 -6.72 19.05 -3.80
CA GLY A 133 -5.40 18.44 -3.98
C GLY A 133 -5.19 17.16 -3.18
N ARG A 134 -6.24 16.64 -2.53
CA ARG A 134 -6.16 15.39 -1.77
C ARG A 134 -6.39 14.20 -2.70
N ARG A 135 -5.55 13.16 -2.59
CA ARG A 135 -5.74 11.90 -3.34
C ARG A 135 -7.12 11.29 -3.04
N VAL A 136 -7.90 10.98 -4.07
CA VAL A 136 -9.28 10.50 -3.93
C VAL A 136 -9.37 9.11 -3.31
N ALA A 137 -8.44 8.22 -3.63
CA ALA A 137 -8.37 6.87 -3.07
C ALA A 137 -6.93 6.50 -2.72
N ALA A 138 -6.72 5.80 -1.60
CA ALA A 138 -5.41 5.33 -1.17
C ALA A 138 -5.57 4.18 -0.18
N PHE A 139 -4.55 3.33 -0.09
CA PHE A 139 -4.51 2.18 0.81
C PHE A 139 -3.93 2.48 2.20
N GLY A 140 -3.69 3.77 2.53
CA GLY A 140 -2.95 4.16 3.73
C GLY A 140 -3.55 3.61 5.03
N TYR A 141 -4.88 3.60 5.18
CA TYR A 141 -5.54 3.04 6.37
C TYR A 141 -5.11 1.58 6.60
N HIS A 142 -5.23 0.72 5.58
CA HIS A 142 -4.86 -0.70 5.71
C HIS A 142 -3.33 -0.91 5.77
N ALA A 143 -2.54 0.04 5.28
CA ALA A 143 -1.08 -0.01 5.50
C ALA A 143 -0.75 0.12 7.00
N GLY A 144 -1.35 1.08 7.68
CA GLY A 144 -1.20 1.24 9.12
C GLY A 144 -1.80 0.07 9.91
N PHE A 145 -2.99 -0.38 9.54
CA PHE A 145 -3.70 -1.48 10.18
C PHE A 145 -2.88 -2.78 10.12
N VAL A 146 -2.43 -3.20 8.94
CA VAL A 146 -1.62 -4.42 8.77
C VAL A 146 -0.21 -4.24 9.36
N GLY A 147 0.38 -3.04 9.25
CA GLY A 147 1.68 -2.75 9.87
C GLY A 147 1.65 -2.94 11.39
N ALA A 148 0.63 -2.40 12.05
CA ALA A 148 0.41 -2.59 13.47
C ALA A 148 0.11 -4.07 13.81
N ALA A 149 -0.64 -4.79 12.94
CA ALA A 149 -0.91 -6.21 13.11
C ALA A 149 0.37 -7.05 13.12
N LEU A 150 1.25 -6.85 12.15
CA LEU A 150 2.55 -7.53 12.10
C LEU A 150 3.46 -7.13 13.26
N ALA A 151 3.37 -5.89 13.74
CA ALA A 151 4.13 -5.46 14.90
C ALA A 151 3.70 -6.19 16.17
N ILE A 152 2.41 -6.37 16.40
CA ILE A 152 1.87 -7.17 17.51
C ILE A 152 2.29 -8.63 17.39
N LYS A 153 2.13 -9.21 16.20
CA LYS A 153 2.55 -10.60 15.94
C LYS A 153 4.04 -10.79 16.21
N THR A 154 4.88 -9.82 15.81
CA THR A 154 6.33 -9.84 16.07
C THR A 154 6.63 -9.75 17.56
N TRP A 155 5.96 -8.84 18.29
CA TRP A 155 6.12 -8.69 19.74
C TRP A 155 5.81 -10.00 20.48
N ALA A 156 4.68 -10.61 20.19
CA ALA A 156 4.28 -11.88 20.81
C ALA A 156 5.21 -13.03 20.43
N TRP A 157 5.62 -13.10 19.16
CA TRP A 157 6.56 -14.11 18.66
C TRP A 157 7.90 -14.06 19.39
N GLN A 158 8.47 -12.87 19.54
CA GLN A 158 9.76 -12.69 20.23
C GLN A 158 9.72 -13.15 21.68
N LEU A 159 8.60 -12.96 22.36
CA LEU A 159 8.41 -13.38 23.76
C LEU A 159 8.24 -14.90 23.89
N THR A 160 7.52 -15.51 22.96
CA THR A 160 7.23 -16.94 22.97
C THR A 160 8.35 -17.80 22.35
N HIS A 161 9.29 -17.18 21.61
CA HIS A 161 10.44 -17.83 20.96
C HIS A 161 11.77 -17.20 21.42
N PRO A 162 12.19 -17.49 22.66
CA PRO A 162 13.34 -16.80 23.28
C PRO A 162 14.70 -17.14 22.64
N ASN A 163 14.79 -18.22 21.85
CA ASN A 163 16.06 -18.66 21.24
C ASN A 163 16.48 -17.78 20.02
N GLY A 164 15.69 -16.79 19.62
CA GLY A 164 16.06 -15.85 18.57
C GLY A 164 15.46 -16.15 17.21
N GLU A 165 14.50 -17.08 17.12
CA GLU A 165 13.81 -17.36 15.85
C GLU A 165 13.13 -16.09 15.32
N PRO A 166 13.35 -15.72 14.05
CA PRO A 166 12.66 -14.59 13.42
C PRO A 166 11.17 -14.91 13.24
N LEU A 167 10.34 -13.89 13.12
CA LEU A 167 8.94 -14.09 12.74
C LEU A 167 8.89 -14.78 11.38
N PRO A 168 8.20 -15.93 11.23
CA PRO A 168 8.03 -16.60 9.94
C PRO A 168 7.26 -15.72 8.95
N GLY A 169 7.30 -16.09 7.67
CA GLY A 169 6.51 -15.45 6.65
C GLY A 169 5.00 -15.54 6.89
N VAL A 170 4.26 -14.59 6.34
CA VAL A 170 2.80 -14.48 6.53
C VAL A 170 2.06 -15.73 6.05
N GLU A 171 2.59 -16.42 5.05
CA GLU A 171 2.06 -17.69 4.54
C GLU A 171 1.97 -18.77 5.63
N THR A 172 2.84 -18.74 6.63
CA THR A 172 2.82 -19.68 7.77
C THR A 172 1.54 -19.52 8.62
N PHE A 173 0.99 -18.31 8.68
CA PHE A 173 -0.18 -17.98 9.49
C PHE A 173 -1.50 -17.97 8.69
N THR A 174 -1.43 -18.24 7.40
CA THR A 174 -2.54 -18.10 6.45
C THR A 174 -2.70 -19.32 5.55
N ASP A 175 -2.37 -20.52 6.05
CA ASP A 175 -2.47 -21.79 5.32
C ASP A 175 -1.79 -21.76 3.93
N GLY A 176 -0.64 -21.09 3.84
CA GLY A 176 0.13 -20.97 2.61
C GLY A 176 -0.32 -19.87 1.65
N ARG A 177 -1.40 -19.12 1.95
CA ARG A 177 -1.93 -18.09 1.05
C ARG A 177 -1.06 -16.81 0.97
N GLY A 178 -0.37 -16.46 2.06
CA GLY A 178 0.39 -15.21 2.15
C GLY A 178 -0.48 -13.96 2.42
N PHE A 179 -1.80 -14.13 2.61
CA PHE A 179 -2.75 -13.07 2.96
C PHE A 179 -3.91 -13.64 3.80
N TYR A 180 -4.56 -12.79 4.57
CA TYR A 180 -5.76 -13.12 5.35
C TYR A 180 -7.02 -12.99 4.49
N ASN A 181 -7.98 -13.90 4.64
CA ASN A 181 -9.24 -13.85 3.92
C ASN A 181 -10.08 -12.63 4.28
N ASN A 182 -9.99 -12.21 5.55
CA ASN A 182 -10.70 -11.05 6.09
C ASN A 182 -10.08 -10.57 7.40
N GLU A 183 -10.56 -9.42 7.87
CA GLU A 183 -10.13 -8.79 9.11
C GLU A 183 -10.39 -9.66 10.35
N ASP A 184 -11.50 -10.41 10.38
CA ASP A 184 -11.87 -11.25 11.55
C ASP A 184 -10.85 -12.39 11.75
N GLU A 185 -10.38 -13.01 10.66
CA GLU A 185 -9.31 -14.02 10.71
C GLU A 185 -8.03 -13.43 11.33
N LEU A 186 -7.61 -12.26 10.86
CA LEU A 186 -6.42 -11.58 11.37
C LEU A 186 -6.57 -11.22 12.86
N ILE A 187 -7.68 -10.58 13.24
CA ILE A 187 -7.92 -10.13 14.62
C ILE A 187 -8.02 -11.30 15.58
N SER A 188 -8.65 -12.41 15.17
CA SER A 188 -8.75 -13.61 16.02
C SER A 188 -7.35 -14.13 16.38
N GLN A 189 -6.47 -14.27 15.39
CA GLN A 189 -5.09 -14.69 15.62
C GLN A 189 -4.32 -13.71 16.52
N LEU A 190 -4.48 -12.41 16.27
CA LEU A 190 -3.77 -11.39 17.06
C LEU A 190 -4.20 -11.36 18.52
N ARG A 191 -5.46 -11.67 18.83
CA ARG A 191 -5.92 -11.78 20.21
C ARG A 191 -5.26 -12.96 20.93
N GLU A 192 -5.06 -14.08 20.23
CA GLU A 192 -4.31 -15.22 20.75
C GLU A 192 -2.83 -14.87 20.95
N ASP A 193 -2.22 -14.17 19.99
CA ASP A 193 -0.84 -13.69 20.06
C ASP A 193 -0.64 -12.75 21.27
N VAL A 194 -1.55 -11.78 21.47
CA VAL A 194 -1.50 -10.87 22.63
C VAL A 194 -1.62 -11.63 23.94
N ALA A 195 -2.54 -12.59 24.05
CA ALA A 195 -2.71 -13.38 25.25
C ALA A 195 -1.47 -14.25 25.57
N ALA A 196 -0.85 -14.82 24.53
CA ALA A 196 0.39 -15.59 24.69
C ALA A 196 1.57 -14.69 25.12
N GLY A 197 1.72 -13.53 24.48
CA GLY A 197 2.76 -12.56 24.84
C GLY A 197 2.56 -11.98 26.23
N GLU A 198 1.34 -11.62 26.61
CA GLU A 198 0.99 -11.11 27.95
C GLU A 198 1.37 -12.12 29.05
N LYS A 199 1.14 -13.40 28.81
CA LYS A 199 1.48 -14.46 29.77
C LYS A 199 2.99 -14.52 30.04
N VAL A 200 3.82 -14.22 29.05
CA VAL A 200 5.28 -14.22 29.18
C VAL A 200 5.80 -12.91 29.74
N ALA A 201 5.31 -11.78 29.20
CA ALA A 201 5.78 -10.44 29.58
C ALA A 201 5.24 -9.97 30.94
N GLY A 202 4.10 -10.52 31.38
CA GLY A 202 3.38 -10.04 32.58
C GLY A 202 2.55 -8.77 32.35
N HIS A 203 2.50 -8.27 31.11
CA HIS A 203 1.71 -7.09 30.72
C HIS A 203 1.31 -7.19 29.25
N LYS A 204 0.23 -6.49 28.87
CA LYS A 204 -0.14 -6.28 27.48
C LYS A 204 0.79 -5.27 26.81
N PRO A 205 0.97 -5.34 25.47
CA PRO A 205 1.87 -4.44 24.79
C PRO A 205 1.44 -2.97 24.93
N THR A 206 2.42 -2.08 25.04
CA THR A 206 2.25 -0.63 24.91
C THR A 206 2.80 -0.18 23.58
N SER A 207 2.15 0.79 22.97
CA SER A 207 2.48 1.22 21.59
C SER A 207 2.55 2.74 21.49
N LEU A 208 3.45 3.24 20.65
CA LEU A 208 3.44 4.62 20.19
C LEU A 208 3.20 4.63 18.67
N VAL A 209 2.17 5.36 18.23
CA VAL A 209 1.88 5.58 16.82
C VAL A 209 2.18 7.05 16.51
N LEU A 210 3.14 7.28 15.61
CA LEU A 210 3.50 8.62 15.16
C LEU A 210 2.89 8.90 13.77
N GLY A 211 2.16 10.02 13.66
CA GLY A 211 1.28 10.32 12.54
C GLY A 211 -0.13 9.75 12.75
N ALA A 212 -0.56 9.65 14.01
CA ALA A 212 -1.79 8.98 14.44
C ALA A 212 -3.08 9.54 13.83
N LEU A 213 -3.08 10.81 13.42
CA LEU A 213 -4.24 11.48 12.81
C LEU A 213 -4.31 11.31 11.28
N GLY A 214 -3.24 10.80 10.67
CA GLY A 214 -3.17 10.50 9.24
C GLY A 214 -3.91 9.21 8.86
N ARG A 215 -4.07 8.95 7.55
CA ARG A 215 -4.74 7.74 7.05
C ARG A 215 -4.08 6.45 7.57
N CYS A 216 -2.74 6.39 7.57
CA CYS A 216 -2.03 5.21 8.08
C CYS A 216 -2.15 5.11 9.60
N GLY A 217 -1.94 6.21 10.31
CA GLY A 217 -2.00 6.23 11.76
C GLY A 217 -3.37 5.85 12.32
N THR A 218 -4.46 6.32 11.72
CA THR A 218 -5.81 5.91 12.14
C THR A 218 -6.05 4.41 12.01
N GLY A 219 -5.56 3.78 10.93
CA GLY A 219 -5.64 2.32 10.78
C GLY A 219 -4.81 1.57 11.83
N ALA A 220 -3.58 2.04 12.11
CA ALA A 220 -2.74 1.45 13.15
C ALA A 220 -3.37 1.57 14.54
N VAL A 221 -3.87 2.75 14.89
CA VAL A 221 -4.55 2.99 16.17
C VAL A 221 -5.78 2.10 16.33
N GLU A 222 -6.63 2.00 15.30
CA GLU A 222 -7.85 1.20 15.36
C GLU A 222 -7.55 -0.29 15.57
N LEU A 223 -6.54 -0.84 14.88
CA LEU A 223 -6.12 -2.21 15.14
C LEU A 223 -5.69 -2.40 16.60
N LEU A 224 -4.79 -1.54 17.10
CA LEU A 224 -4.27 -1.64 18.45
C LEU A 224 -5.36 -1.54 19.51
N GLU A 225 -6.40 -0.73 19.28
CA GLU A 225 -7.60 -0.65 20.12
C GLU A 225 -8.44 -1.94 20.06
N LYS A 226 -8.69 -2.49 18.85
CA LYS A 226 -9.48 -3.71 18.64
C LYS A 226 -8.88 -4.94 19.31
N ILE A 227 -7.55 -5.01 19.42
CA ILE A 227 -6.86 -6.13 20.09
C ILE A 227 -6.57 -5.88 21.57
N GLY A 228 -6.84 -4.68 22.08
CA GLY A 228 -6.76 -4.35 23.49
C GLY A 228 -5.34 -4.14 24.02
N CYS A 229 -4.50 -3.37 23.29
CA CYS A 229 -3.23 -2.88 23.83
C CYS A 229 -3.43 -2.13 25.15
N ALA A 230 -2.45 -2.22 26.06
CA ALA A 230 -2.54 -1.59 27.39
C ALA A 230 -2.54 -0.06 27.32
N GLU A 231 -1.68 0.48 26.47
CA GLU A 231 -1.53 1.92 26.21
C GLU A 231 -1.20 2.16 24.75
N ILE A 232 -1.85 3.16 24.16
CA ILE A 232 -1.58 3.63 22.80
C ILE A 232 -1.30 5.12 22.85
N LYS A 233 -0.02 5.50 22.74
CA LYS A 233 0.40 6.90 22.61
C LYS A 233 0.16 7.35 21.16
N LYS A 234 -0.83 8.23 20.97
CA LYS A 234 -1.24 8.75 19.65
C LYS A 234 -0.55 10.07 19.43
N TRP A 235 0.55 10.07 18.67
CA TRP A 235 1.35 11.26 18.41
C TRP A 235 1.18 11.77 16.99
N ASP A 236 1.18 13.10 16.86
CA ASP A 236 1.19 13.79 15.58
C ASP A 236 2.03 15.07 15.70
N LEU A 237 1.77 16.08 14.87
CA LEU A 237 2.50 17.33 14.87
C LEU A 237 2.53 18.03 16.24
N PRO A 238 1.45 18.10 17.06
CA PRO A 238 1.49 18.76 18.36
C PRO A 238 2.57 18.22 19.31
N GLU A 239 2.82 16.89 19.29
CA GLU A 239 3.79 16.25 20.18
C GLU A 239 5.24 16.43 19.70
N THR A 240 5.44 16.75 18.41
CA THR A 240 6.78 16.78 17.78
C THR A 240 7.24 18.16 17.34
N GLN A 241 6.33 19.12 17.08
CA GLN A 241 6.66 20.41 16.43
C GLN A 241 7.62 21.32 17.22
N ASN A 242 7.69 21.16 18.55
CA ASN A 242 8.49 22.01 19.44
C ASN A 242 9.64 21.25 20.11
N ARG A 243 9.97 20.07 19.62
CA ARG A 243 11.07 19.25 20.16
C ARG A 243 11.66 18.36 19.07
N ASP A 244 12.95 18.15 19.17
CA ASP A 244 13.67 17.26 18.27
C ASP A 244 13.78 15.85 18.84
N GLY A 245 13.81 14.85 17.93
CA GLY A 245 14.17 13.48 18.30
C GLY A 245 15.68 13.36 18.66
N PRO A 246 16.11 12.21 19.17
CA PRO A 246 15.31 10.99 19.43
C PRO A 246 14.33 11.16 20.60
N TYR A 247 13.18 10.46 20.50
CA TYR A 247 12.12 10.57 21.50
C TYR A 247 12.19 9.44 22.52
N PRO A 248 12.43 9.72 23.83
CA PRO A 248 12.46 8.68 24.88
C PRO A 248 11.16 7.87 24.94
N GLU A 249 10.01 8.48 24.69
CA GLU A 249 8.71 7.83 24.78
C GLU A 249 8.53 6.69 23.75
N ILE A 250 9.25 6.77 22.63
CA ILE A 250 9.34 5.66 21.67
C ILE A 250 10.11 4.49 22.28
N ILE A 251 11.25 4.79 22.88
CA ILE A 251 12.14 3.80 23.48
C ILE A 251 11.48 3.08 24.67
N GLU A 252 10.62 3.77 25.42
CA GLU A 252 9.90 3.27 26.58
C GLU A 252 8.60 2.52 26.24
N SER A 253 8.18 2.50 24.97
CA SER A 253 7.04 1.72 24.48
C SER A 253 7.54 0.37 23.93
N ASP A 254 6.73 -0.69 24.00
CA ASP A 254 7.11 -2.01 23.45
C ASP A 254 7.15 -1.99 21.92
N ILE A 255 6.24 -1.23 21.31
CA ILE A 255 6.04 -1.14 19.86
C ILE A 255 6.03 0.31 19.41
N PHE A 256 6.76 0.60 18.34
CA PHE A 256 6.69 1.87 17.63
C PHE A 256 6.17 1.67 16.21
N VAL A 257 5.11 2.40 15.83
CA VAL A 257 4.56 2.42 14.47
C VAL A 257 4.76 3.81 13.88
N ASN A 258 5.61 3.91 12.86
CA ASN A 258 5.84 5.17 12.14
C ASN A 258 4.93 5.26 10.91
N CYS A 259 4.09 6.29 10.88
CA CYS A 259 3.19 6.62 9.76
C CYS A 259 3.51 7.99 9.12
N ILE A 260 4.68 8.57 9.45
CA ILE A 260 5.09 9.89 8.94
C ILE A 260 5.93 9.75 7.68
N TYR A 261 5.51 10.43 6.61
CA TYR A 261 6.31 10.66 5.42
C TYR A 261 6.93 12.06 5.48
N LEU A 262 8.26 12.13 5.46
CA LEU A 262 8.98 13.39 5.58
C LEU A 262 9.19 14.06 4.23
N SER A 263 8.83 15.35 4.13
CA SER A 263 9.13 16.20 2.98
C SER A 263 10.48 16.91 3.07
N LYS A 264 11.11 16.91 4.26
CA LYS A 264 12.43 17.51 4.54
C LYS A 264 13.15 16.72 5.63
N PRO A 265 14.50 16.78 5.69
CA PRO A 265 15.26 16.15 6.76
C PRO A 265 14.92 16.79 8.11
N ILE A 266 14.81 15.94 9.14
CA ILE A 266 14.66 16.34 10.55
C ILE A 266 15.56 15.42 11.38
N PRO A 267 15.83 15.75 12.67
CA PRO A 267 16.49 14.83 13.59
C PRO A 267 15.74 13.49 13.67
N PRO A 268 16.45 12.34 13.81
CA PRO A 268 15.83 11.03 13.79
C PRO A 268 14.90 10.81 14.97
N PHE A 269 13.79 10.09 14.77
CA PHE A 269 12.88 9.68 15.84
C PHE A 269 13.52 8.66 16.79
N VAL A 270 14.33 7.77 16.21
CA VAL A 270 15.11 6.74 16.91
C VAL A 270 16.52 6.73 16.32
N SER A 271 17.54 6.65 17.17
CA SER A 271 18.93 6.51 16.76
C SER A 271 19.58 5.31 17.44
N ARG A 272 20.72 4.84 16.92
CA ARG A 272 21.48 3.76 17.56
C ARG A 272 21.90 4.12 18.98
N GLU A 273 22.18 5.39 19.26
CA GLU A 273 22.54 5.85 20.61
C GLU A 273 21.34 5.85 21.54
N SER A 274 20.15 6.29 21.09
CA SER A 274 18.94 6.25 21.92
C SER A 274 18.52 4.83 22.30
N LEU A 275 18.85 3.83 21.49
CA LEU A 275 18.57 2.41 21.78
C LEU A 275 19.39 1.85 22.96
N LYS A 276 20.48 2.51 23.36
CA LYS A 276 21.30 2.10 24.53
C LYS A 276 20.69 2.50 25.87
N SER A 277 19.53 3.16 25.87
CA SER A 277 18.84 3.58 27.08
C SER A 277 18.57 2.37 27.99
N PRO A 278 18.88 2.46 29.30
CA PRO A 278 18.59 1.40 30.27
C PRO A 278 17.07 1.20 30.46
N ASN A 279 16.27 2.17 30.09
CA ASN A 279 14.80 2.10 30.18
C ASN A 279 14.16 1.56 28.90
N ARG A 280 14.97 1.02 27.96
CA ARG A 280 14.46 0.53 26.70
C ARG A 280 13.54 -0.67 26.89
N ARG A 281 12.29 -0.50 26.43
CA ARG A 281 11.29 -1.56 26.26
C ARG A 281 11.07 -1.89 24.80
N LEU A 282 11.46 -0.97 23.90
CA LEU A 282 11.24 -1.07 22.46
C LEU A 282 11.81 -2.38 21.91
N SER A 283 10.93 -3.23 21.43
CA SER A 283 11.24 -4.53 20.84
C SER A 283 10.81 -4.64 19.37
N VAL A 284 9.86 -3.79 18.93
CA VAL A 284 9.40 -3.78 17.54
C VAL A 284 9.25 -2.36 17.01
N VAL A 285 9.82 -2.12 15.84
CA VAL A 285 9.56 -0.93 15.03
C VAL A 285 8.85 -1.36 13.76
N CYS A 286 7.68 -0.80 13.46
CA CYS A 286 7.05 -0.89 12.17
C CYS A 286 7.13 0.45 11.47
N ASP A 287 7.98 0.55 10.45
CA ASP A 287 8.07 1.73 9.61
C ASP A 287 7.16 1.58 8.39
N VAL A 288 5.90 2.02 8.52
CA VAL A 288 4.89 1.96 7.45
C VAL A 288 5.28 2.87 6.28
N SER A 289 6.05 3.93 6.54
CA SER A 289 6.51 4.88 5.53
C SER A 289 7.76 4.40 4.80
N CYS A 290 8.37 3.31 5.23
CA CYS A 290 9.58 2.69 4.69
C CYS A 290 10.74 3.67 4.42
N GLY A 291 11.72 3.71 5.29
CA GLY A 291 12.90 4.58 5.12
C GLY A 291 13.66 4.26 3.83
N LYS A 292 14.18 5.29 3.17
CA LYS A 292 14.98 5.11 1.95
C LYS A 292 16.28 4.38 2.25
N LEU A 293 16.52 3.28 1.55
CA LEU A 293 17.82 2.62 1.48
C LEU A 293 18.88 3.54 0.89
N THR A 294 19.86 3.90 1.68
CA THR A 294 21.10 4.48 1.17
C THR A 294 21.99 3.34 0.68
N THR A 295 21.66 2.74 -0.45
CA THR A 295 22.52 1.68 -0.99
C THR A 295 23.48 2.27 -2.01
N TYR A 296 24.72 2.46 -1.60
CA TYR A 296 25.88 2.39 -2.47
C TYR A 296 26.09 0.92 -2.86
N PHE A 297 25.33 0.41 -3.84
CA PHE A 297 25.75 -0.76 -4.60
C PHE A 297 25.10 -0.76 -5.97
N ARG A 298 25.86 -0.27 -6.95
CA ARG A 298 25.69 -0.63 -8.35
C ARG A 298 26.10 -2.10 -8.49
N LEU A 299 25.14 -3.00 -8.47
CA LEU A 299 25.29 -4.29 -9.15
C LEU A 299 23.94 -4.71 -9.73
N HIS A 300 23.94 -4.73 -11.01
CA HIS A 300 23.11 -5.41 -12.00
C HIS A 300 22.00 -6.35 -11.52
N PHE A 301 20.85 -6.08 -12.11
CA PHE A 301 19.78 -6.98 -12.48
C PHE A 301 18.72 -7.34 -11.42
N ILE A 302 17.49 -6.96 -11.80
CA ILE A 302 16.20 -7.56 -11.42
C ILE A 302 15.78 -7.28 -9.97
N TYR A 303 14.80 -6.42 -9.81
CA TYR A 303 13.93 -6.02 -8.69
C TYR A 303 13.99 -4.53 -8.35
N SER A 304 13.87 -3.66 -9.33
CA SER A 304 13.83 -2.20 -9.10
C SER A 304 12.52 -1.54 -9.52
N LEU A 305 11.38 -2.19 -9.37
CA LEU A 305 10.09 -1.60 -9.72
C LEU A 305 9.23 -1.18 -8.51
N TYR A 306 9.79 -1.14 -7.29
CA TYR A 306 9.03 -0.91 -6.06
C TYR A 306 9.47 0.28 -5.22
N ALA A 307 10.12 1.28 -5.81
CA ALA A 307 10.80 2.33 -5.06
C ALA A 307 9.94 3.56 -4.73
N ASP A 308 8.61 3.44 -4.62
CA ASP A 308 7.79 4.65 -4.61
C ASP A 308 7.13 5.03 -3.30
N THR A 309 7.25 4.21 -2.27
CA THR A 309 6.70 4.49 -0.94
C THR A 309 7.78 4.83 0.09
N THR A 310 9.05 4.74 -0.27
CA THR A 310 10.15 4.97 0.67
C THR A 310 10.27 6.43 1.06
N ASN A 311 10.31 6.67 2.37
CA ASN A 311 10.56 7.99 2.93
C ASN A 311 11.99 8.46 2.58
N PRO A 312 12.15 9.55 1.80
CA PRO A 312 13.47 9.98 1.31
C PRO A 312 14.39 10.49 2.42
N HIS A 313 13.84 10.78 3.59
CA HIS A 313 14.52 11.40 4.73
C HIS A 313 14.48 10.51 5.98
N ASN A 314 14.62 9.20 5.79
CA ASN A 314 14.55 8.15 6.80
C ASN A 314 14.70 8.64 8.27
N PRO A 315 13.60 8.77 9.06
CA PRO A 315 13.68 9.25 10.43
C PRO A 315 14.09 8.14 11.43
N ILE A 316 14.32 6.92 10.95
CA ILE A 316 14.62 5.73 11.74
C ILE A 316 15.89 5.06 11.17
N PRO A 317 17.08 5.70 11.25
CA PRO A 317 18.31 5.21 10.61
C PRO A 317 18.96 4.06 11.40
N ILE A 318 18.19 3.09 11.84
CA ILE A 318 18.65 1.89 12.58
C ILE A 318 18.61 0.62 11.75
N TYR A 319 18.01 0.68 10.57
CA TYR A 319 17.92 -0.41 9.58
C TYR A 319 18.24 0.13 8.19
N ASP A 320 18.57 -0.76 7.25
CA ASP A 320 19.08 -0.44 5.91
C ASP A 320 18.47 -1.28 4.79
N ILE A 321 17.55 -2.20 5.10
CA ILE A 321 16.85 -3.07 4.13
C ILE A 321 15.35 -3.07 4.37
N ASN A 322 14.58 -3.08 3.29
CA ASN A 322 13.14 -3.34 3.37
C ASN A 322 12.89 -4.83 3.61
N THR A 323 11.80 -5.12 4.32
CA THR A 323 11.32 -6.48 4.58
C THR A 323 10.20 -6.85 3.61
N THR A 324 9.84 -8.12 3.57
CA THR A 324 8.83 -8.70 2.68
C THR A 324 7.89 -9.60 3.49
N PHE A 325 6.77 -10.05 2.91
CA PHE A 325 5.86 -10.93 3.66
C PHE A 325 6.45 -12.30 3.98
N ASP A 326 7.37 -12.82 3.17
CA ASP A 326 8.11 -14.06 3.43
C ASP A 326 9.22 -13.88 4.50
N LYS A 327 9.71 -12.66 4.67
CA LYS A 327 10.70 -12.26 5.69
C LYS A 327 10.27 -10.94 6.34
N PRO A 328 9.26 -10.98 7.22
CA PRO A 328 8.59 -9.76 7.67
C PRO A 328 9.43 -8.88 8.60
N THR A 329 10.52 -9.41 9.15
CA THR A 329 11.35 -8.69 10.12
C THR A 329 12.83 -8.74 9.77
N VAL A 330 13.55 -7.67 10.13
CA VAL A 330 15.01 -7.63 10.19
C VAL A 330 15.45 -7.33 11.63
N PRO A 331 16.39 -8.11 12.21
CA PRO A 331 16.90 -7.83 13.54
C PRO A 331 17.79 -6.58 13.53
N VAL A 332 17.76 -5.84 14.63
CA VAL A 332 18.68 -4.73 14.89
C VAL A 332 19.52 -5.09 16.12
N GLU A 333 20.82 -5.19 15.91
CA GLU A 333 21.77 -5.42 17.01
C GLU A 333 21.85 -4.16 17.89
N VAL A 334 21.60 -4.34 19.18
CA VAL A 334 21.66 -3.30 20.20
C VAL A 334 22.54 -3.78 21.35
N GLU A 335 23.51 -2.96 21.75
CA GLU A 335 24.35 -3.23 22.91
C GLU A 335 23.55 -3.15 24.21
N GLY A 336 23.75 -4.09 25.14
CA GLY A 336 23.11 -4.12 26.46
C GLY A 336 22.04 -5.20 26.62
N ASP A 337 21.41 -5.26 27.81
CA ASP A 337 20.51 -6.33 28.25
C ASP A 337 19.02 -6.09 27.90
N GLY A 338 18.72 -5.18 27.01
CA GLY A 338 17.33 -4.88 26.61
C GLY A 338 16.68 -5.98 25.73
N PRO A 339 15.37 -5.90 25.47
CA PRO A 339 14.66 -6.86 24.62
C PRO A 339 15.26 -6.89 23.21
N ARG A 340 15.13 -8.01 22.50
CA ARG A 340 15.46 -8.09 21.07
C ARG A 340 14.70 -7.01 20.31
N LEU A 341 15.33 -6.40 19.31
CA LEU A 341 14.71 -5.40 18.47
C LEU A 341 14.60 -5.91 17.05
N SER A 342 13.40 -5.83 16.48
CA SER A 342 13.16 -6.12 15.07
C SER A 342 12.46 -4.94 14.38
N VAL A 343 12.77 -4.74 13.10
CA VAL A 343 12.13 -3.74 12.26
C VAL A 343 11.30 -4.44 11.18
N ILE A 344 10.11 -3.91 10.94
CA ILE A 344 9.21 -4.22 9.82
C ILE A 344 9.22 -3.02 8.90
N SER A 345 9.50 -3.23 7.62
CA SER A 345 9.52 -2.19 6.59
C SER A 345 9.06 -2.77 5.25
N ILE A 346 7.74 -3.07 5.16
CA ILE A 346 7.10 -3.65 3.97
C ILE A 346 6.32 -2.56 3.26
N ASP A 347 6.62 -2.32 1.98
CA ASP A 347 6.01 -1.24 1.19
C ASP A 347 4.58 -1.51 0.71
N HIS A 348 4.14 -2.77 0.71
CA HIS A 348 2.82 -3.19 0.22
C HIS A 348 1.95 -3.86 1.31
N LEU A 349 2.05 -3.43 2.55
CA LEU A 349 1.31 -3.94 3.71
C LEU A 349 -0.19 -4.22 3.45
N PRO A 350 -0.96 -3.39 2.73
CA PRO A 350 -2.37 -3.65 2.46
C PRO A 350 -2.66 -4.95 1.70
N SER A 351 -1.66 -5.54 1.03
CA SER A 351 -1.82 -6.80 0.29
C SER A 351 -2.04 -8.01 1.19
N ALA A 352 -1.69 -7.93 2.48
CA ALA A 352 -1.99 -9.00 3.44
C ALA A 352 -3.47 -9.03 3.86
N LEU A 353 -4.25 -7.97 3.59
CA LEU A 353 -5.69 -7.90 3.86
C LEU A 353 -6.42 -7.41 2.58
N PRO A 354 -6.43 -8.22 1.50
CA PRO A 354 -6.80 -7.74 0.17
C PRO A 354 -8.28 -7.41 0.01
N ARG A 355 -9.20 -8.06 0.73
CA ARG A 355 -10.64 -7.83 0.61
C ARG A 355 -11.01 -6.44 1.13
N GLU A 356 -10.76 -6.15 2.39
CA GLU A 356 -11.12 -4.88 3.03
C GLU A 356 -10.32 -3.71 2.44
N SER A 357 -9.05 -3.95 2.09
CA SER A 357 -8.23 -2.95 1.38
C SER A 357 -8.86 -2.55 0.05
N SER A 358 -9.35 -3.52 -0.72
CA SER A 358 -10.03 -3.27 -2.00
C SER A 358 -11.36 -2.58 -1.80
N GLU A 359 -12.15 -3.02 -0.82
CA GLU A 359 -13.46 -2.45 -0.52
C GLU A 359 -13.35 -0.97 -0.14
N ALA A 360 -12.42 -0.63 0.76
CA ALA A 360 -12.18 0.75 1.16
C ALA A 360 -11.67 1.61 0.00
N PHE A 361 -10.71 1.09 -0.77
CA PHE A 361 -10.14 1.79 -1.92
C PHE A 361 -11.19 2.04 -3.01
N SER A 362 -11.93 1.00 -3.39
CA SER A 362 -12.95 1.05 -4.43
C SER A 362 -14.11 1.97 -4.05
N ALA A 363 -14.54 1.94 -2.77
CA ALA A 363 -15.55 2.86 -2.26
C ALA A 363 -15.11 4.32 -2.33
N ALA A 364 -13.85 4.61 -2.00
CA ALA A 364 -13.29 5.96 -2.10
C ALA A 364 -13.13 6.43 -3.57
N LEU A 365 -12.85 5.51 -4.49
CA LEU A 365 -12.70 5.80 -5.92
C LEU A 365 -14.06 5.99 -6.63
N LEU A 366 -15.12 5.35 -6.13
CA LEU A 366 -16.43 5.28 -6.78
C LEU A 366 -17.01 6.65 -7.18
N PRO A 367 -16.98 7.73 -6.38
CA PRO A 367 -17.48 9.04 -6.79
C PRO A 367 -16.79 9.56 -8.06
N SER A 368 -15.47 9.32 -8.18
CA SER A 368 -14.72 9.69 -9.38
C SER A 368 -15.12 8.83 -10.58
N LEU A 369 -15.27 7.51 -10.40
CA LEU A 369 -15.71 6.61 -11.48
C LEU A 369 -17.12 7.00 -11.99
N LEU A 370 -18.04 7.37 -11.11
CA LEU A 370 -19.37 7.84 -11.47
C LEU A 370 -19.34 9.16 -12.31
N ALA A 371 -18.28 9.96 -12.17
CA ALA A 371 -18.07 11.16 -12.95
C ALA A 371 -17.38 10.91 -14.31
N LEU A 372 -17.01 9.68 -14.68
CA LEU A 372 -16.32 9.38 -15.93
C LEU A 372 -17.13 9.71 -17.18
N LYS A 373 -18.46 9.65 -17.12
CA LYS A 373 -19.33 10.09 -18.24
C LYS A 373 -19.15 11.57 -18.57
N ASP A 374 -18.79 12.36 -17.58
CA ASP A 374 -18.59 13.80 -17.66
C ASP A 374 -17.08 14.17 -17.61
N ARG A 375 -16.18 13.22 -17.95
CA ARG A 375 -14.71 13.38 -17.75
C ARG A 375 -14.14 14.62 -18.44
N ALA A 376 -14.77 15.07 -19.52
CA ALA A 376 -14.35 16.28 -20.22
C ALA A 376 -14.55 17.57 -19.39
N THR A 377 -15.44 17.55 -18.40
CA THR A 377 -15.81 18.71 -17.56
C THR A 377 -15.63 18.46 -16.06
N ALA A 378 -15.55 17.20 -15.62
CA ALA A 378 -15.37 16.85 -14.21
C ALA A 378 -13.95 17.21 -13.75
N PRO A 379 -13.77 18.04 -12.70
CA PRO A 379 -12.46 18.58 -12.31
C PRO A 379 -11.41 17.50 -12.02
N VAL A 380 -11.80 16.37 -11.39
CA VAL A 380 -10.90 15.27 -11.07
C VAL A 380 -10.26 14.68 -12.34
N TRP A 381 -11.04 14.48 -13.40
CA TRP A 381 -10.56 13.90 -14.66
C TRP A 381 -9.84 14.92 -15.54
N GLN A 382 -10.28 16.19 -15.54
CA GLN A 382 -9.53 17.27 -16.18
C GLN A 382 -8.14 17.44 -15.56
N GLY A 383 -8.04 17.37 -14.21
CA GLY A 383 -6.76 17.41 -13.51
C GLY A 383 -5.86 16.24 -13.89
N ALA A 384 -6.41 15.01 -13.94
CA ALA A 384 -5.68 13.83 -14.35
C ALA A 384 -5.19 13.90 -15.80
N GLU A 385 -6.04 14.36 -16.72
CA GLU A 385 -5.68 14.55 -18.13
C GLU A 385 -4.59 15.60 -18.34
N LYS A 386 -4.73 16.75 -17.66
CA LYS A 386 -3.71 17.80 -17.68
C LYS A 386 -2.36 17.27 -17.20
N LEU A 387 -2.34 16.57 -16.06
CA LEU A 387 -1.13 15.97 -15.52
C LEU A 387 -0.51 14.94 -16.48
N PHE A 388 -1.33 14.07 -17.09
CA PHE A 388 -0.86 13.14 -18.12
C PHE A 388 -0.11 13.86 -19.24
N ARG A 389 -0.73 14.92 -19.81
CA ARG A 389 -0.11 15.71 -20.90
C ARG A 389 1.19 16.38 -20.46
N GLU A 390 1.23 16.94 -19.25
CA GLU A 390 2.45 17.51 -18.66
C GLU A 390 3.57 16.46 -18.56
N LYS A 391 3.24 15.25 -18.08
CA LYS A 391 4.22 14.16 -17.96
C LYS A 391 4.71 13.64 -19.30
N VAL A 392 3.82 13.49 -20.29
CA VAL A 392 4.21 13.14 -21.67
C VAL A 392 5.17 14.18 -22.24
N GLY A 393 4.97 15.46 -21.95
CA GLY A 393 5.89 16.53 -22.36
C GLY A 393 7.31 16.43 -21.76
N THR A 394 7.50 15.63 -20.70
CA THR A 394 8.84 15.40 -20.12
C THR A 394 9.61 14.24 -20.76
N LEU A 395 8.99 13.50 -21.69
CA LEU A 395 9.66 12.39 -22.40
C LEU A 395 10.82 12.94 -23.27
N PRO A 396 11.97 12.23 -23.30
CA PRO A 396 13.08 12.57 -24.20
C PRO A 396 12.61 12.58 -25.67
N GLY A 397 12.83 13.67 -26.36
CA GLY A 397 12.42 13.82 -27.76
C GLY A 397 11.04 14.44 -28.00
N GLY A 398 10.34 14.81 -26.92
CA GLY A 398 9.06 15.52 -26.93
C GLY A 398 8.05 14.93 -27.91
N ALA A 399 7.05 14.17 -27.49
CA ALA A 399 5.92 13.91 -28.36
C ALA A 399 5.27 15.27 -28.70
N PRO A 400 5.06 15.61 -29.98
CA PRO A 400 4.38 16.85 -30.31
C PRO A 400 3.02 16.83 -29.63
N ALA A 401 2.69 17.92 -28.93
CA ALA A 401 1.34 18.16 -28.47
C ALA A 401 0.46 18.10 -29.74
N THR A 402 -0.32 17.03 -29.87
CA THR A 402 -1.39 17.02 -30.89
C THR A 402 -2.38 18.07 -30.43
N GLU A 403 -2.33 19.24 -31.09
CA GLU A 403 -3.39 20.21 -31.03
C GLU A 403 -4.67 19.52 -31.53
N VAL A 404 -5.69 19.49 -30.68
CA VAL A 404 -7.09 19.17 -31.07
C VAL A 404 -7.88 20.46 -31.06
#